data_358c2c7f831539440963f3d4a29174ac
#
_entry.id   358c2c7f831539440963f3d4a29174ac
#
_cell.length_a   1.000
_cell.length_b   1.000
_cell.length_c   1.000
_cell.angle_alpha   90.00
_cell.angle_beta   90.00
_cell.angle_gamma   90.00
#
_symmetry.space_group_name_H-M   'P 1'
#
loop_
_entity.id
_entity.type
_entity.pdbx_description
1 polymer ?
#
loop_
_entity_poly.entity_id
_entity_poly.type
_entity_poly.pdbx_seq_one_letter_code
_entity_poly.pdbx_strand_id
1 'polypeptide(L)'
;MRRRGFLEASLSALGTPMLARAAQAADAPADLIVTAQTVHTVEPASPLATAFAVRNGRFAYVGSLEGALALRGSKTEVVDFGNATILPGLIDAHMHLTAVGQSLHEVDLFHVTSFDEVVRRTVAFAKTSPDMWVVGNGWDQNLWAGKAFPTHDALSAAIPNRPVLLERVDGHAVLANAEAMRIARVTKATPDPAGGRILRDGNGNPTGVFIDNATRLMYSVVPGPSHDQLVRWTRTACTEAGRFGVTAIGEANTTGAALAAFEELARENQLPIRIHAMLSDDAALIAAHLEKGPVQGAYDGRISVRAIKMFSDGALGSRGAALLQPYSDDPSNSGLLLITQAHITDVATRALAHGFQTCVHAIGDRGNRTVLDAYETALKTVPRGDYRLRVEHAQVLSPQDIPRFRALGIIPSMQTTHQISDMGWAEDRLGPERIRGAYAWRSLLDTGVIIANGTDAPVEPVNTLRTFHSAISRQNSENLPSGGWYPAQRMTRDEALQSMTIWAAHANFSESTIGSIVAGKYADFVVMDQDWMKIAPEAVMQTRIRATYSSGRKVYDGARDAASGIPTRPRRYARGISTCSCGAASG
;
A
#
# COMPACT_ATOMS: atom_id res chain seq x y z
N MET A 1 48.27 -58.86 12.08
CA MET A 1 47.57 -59.11 13.36
C MET A 1 46.47 -58.07 13.49
N ARG A 2 45.28 -58.50 13.27
CA ARG A 2 44.00 -58.38 13.98
C ARG A 2 43.83 -57.12 14.89
N ARG A 3 42.86 -56.26 14.52
CA ARG A 3 41.64 -56.00 15.33
C ARG A 3 40.60 -55.30 14.48
N ARG A 4 39.57 -56.06 14.06
CA ARG A 4 38.20 -55.59 13.76
C ARG A 4 37.46 -55.51 15.09
N GLY A 5 36.51 -54.55 15.17
CA GLY A 5 35.40 -54.72 16.10
C GLY A 5 34.87 -53.40 16.66
N PHE A 6 33.56 -53.21 16.51
CA PHE A 6 32.65 -52.30 17.20
C PHE A 6 32.51 -50.86 16.72
N LEU A 7 31.56 -50.69 15.82
CA LEU A 7 30.70 -49.50 15.72
C LEU A 7 29.41 -49.89 14.98
N GLU A 8 28.60 -50.70 15.63
CA GLU A 8 27.17 -50.85 15.32
C GLU A 8 26.41 -50.73 16.63
N ALA A 9 25.56 -49.71 16.75
CA ALA A 9 24.39 -49.50 17.58
C ALA A 9 24.33 -48.08 18.15
N SER A 10 23.67 -47.18 17.47
CA SER A 10 22.98 -46.01 18.05
C SER A 10 22.30 -45.15 16.95
N LEU A 11 21.45 -45.74 16.13
CA LEU A 11 20.57 -45.00 15.19
C LEU A 11 19.16 -45.59 15.18
N SER A 12 18.47 -45.58 16.32
CA SER A 12 17.08 -46.05 16.36
C SER A 12 16.21 -45.46 17.50
N ALA A 13 16.42 -44.22 17.90
CA ALA A 13 15.59 -43.66 18.98
C ALA A 13 15.08 -42.22 18.79
N LEU A 14 15.32 -41.56 17.69
CA LEU A 14 14.88 -40.14 17.49
C LEU A 14 13.88 -39.94 16.34
N GLY A 15 13.53 -40.95 15.57
CA GLY A 15 12.60 -40.85 14.42
C GLY A 15 11.10 -41.02 14.75
N THR A 16 10.75 -41.69 15.85
CA THR A 16 9.38 -42.09 16.13
C THR A 16 8.45 -41.00 16.70
N PRO A 17 8.89 -40.03 17.50
CA PRO A 17 7.96 -39.01 18.01
C PRO A 17 7.58 -37.95 16.99
N MET A 18 8.41 -37.70 15.97
CA MET A 18 8.11 -36.70 14.94
C MET A 18 7.10 -37.20 13.90
N LEU A 19 7.20 -38.46 13.50
CA LEU A 19 6.25 -39.11 12.57
C LEU A 19 4.89 -39.36 13.25
N ALA A 20 4.84 -39.73 14.54
CA ALA A 20 3.61 -39.91 15.29
C ALA A 20 2.89 -38.57 15.52
N ARG A 21 3.62 -37.46 15.71
CA ARG A 21 3.04 -36.11 15.86
C ARG A 21 2.50 -35.57 14.52
N ALA A 22 3.12 -35.89 13.40
CA ALA A 22 2.63 -35.56 12.06
C ALA A 22 1.37 -36.35 11.70
N ALA A 23 1.31 -37.65 12.03
CA ALA A 23 0.14 -38.49 11.80
C ALA A 23 -1.06 -38.08 12.68
N GLN A 24 -0.85 -37.78 13.98
CA GLN A 24 -1.90 -37.24 14.85
C GLN A 24 -2.41 -35.84 14.45
N ALA A 25 -1.58 -35.03 13.79
CA ALA A 25 -2.00 -33.73 13.25
C ALA A 25 -2.88 -33.87 12.00
N ALA A 26 -2.76 -34.97 11.24
CA ALA A 26 -3.58 -35.23 10.07
C ALA A 26 -5.04 -35.57 10.43
N ASP A 27 -5.28 -36.22 11.57
CA ASP A 27 -6.61 -36.69 12.02
C ASP A 27 -7.38 -35.71 12.92
N ALA A 28 -6.76 -34.57 13.29
CA ALA A 28 -7.46 -33.59 14.13
C ALA A 28 -8.58 -32.87 13.33
N PRO A 29 -9.74 -32.62 13.93
CA PRO A 29 -10.84 -31.94 13.25
C PRO A 29 -10.48 -30.50 12.86
N ALA A 30 -11.17 -29.98 11.86
CA ALA A 30 -11.06 -28.60 11.45
C ALA A 30 -11.69 -27.64 12.47
N ASP A 31 -11.18 -26.41 12.54
CA ASP A 31 -11.78 -25.33 13.32
C ASP A 31 -12.96 -24.71 12.56
N LEU A 32 -12.79 -24.57 11.23
CA LEU A 32 -13.75 -23.93 10.32
C LEU A 32 -13.82 -24.73 9.02
N ILE A 33 -15.03 -24.95 8.52
CA ILE A 33 -15.30 -25.42 7.17
C ILE A 33 -16.09 -24.35 6.45
N VAL A 34 -15.64 -24.00 5.24
CA VAL A 34 -16.29 -22.99 4.39
C VAL A 34 -16.70 -23.63 3.08
N THR A 35 -17.92 -23.32 2.64
CA THR A 35 -18.42 -23.67 1.31
C THR A 35 -19.00 -22.45 0.59
N ALA A 36 -18.88 -22.44 -0.73
CA ALA A 36 -19.41 -21.41 -1.61
C ALA A 36 -19.62 -21.98 -3.02
N GLN A 37 -20.36 -21.26 -3.86
CA GLN A 37 -20.57 -21.66 -5.24
C GLN A 37 -19.27 -21.82 -6.02
N THR A 38 -18.31 -20.91 -5.81
CA THR A 38 -17.02 -20.92 -6.50
C THR A 38 -15.92 -20.48 -5.55
N VAL A 39 -14.84 -21.25 -5.49
CA VAL A 39 -13.58 -20.88 -4.83
C VAL A 39 -12.50 -20.89 -5.91
N HIS A 40 -11.98 -19.70 -6.28
CA HIS A 40 -10.81 -19.59 -7.12
C HIS A 40 -9.57 -19.77 -6.26
N THR A 41 -8.81 -20.80 -6.50
CA THR A 41 -7.67 -21.18 -5.64
C THR A 41 -6.39 -20.42 -5.98
N VAL A 42 -6.25 -19.93 -7.22
CA VAL A 42 -5.00 -19.42 -7.79
C VAL A 42 -3.88 -20.46 -7.72
N GLU A 43 -4.26 -21.74 -7.87
CA GLU A 43 -3.37 -22.90 -7.99
C GLU A 43 -3.61 -23.56 -9.34
N PRO A 44 -2.61 -23.53 -10.26
CA PRO A 44 -2.81 -24.04 -11.62
C PRO A 44 -3.25 -25.51 -11.70
N ALA A 45 -2.76 -26.35 -10.77
CA ALA A 45 -3.10 -27.77 -10.73
C ALA A 45 -4.56 -28.04 -10.29
N SER A 46 -5.18 -27.09 -9.57
CA SER A 46 -6.55 -27.21 -9.07
C SER A 46 -7.18 -25.82 -8.96
N PRO A 47 -7.51 -25.16 -10.10
CA PRO A 47 -7.86 -23.74 -10.13
C PRO A 47 -9.19 -23.41 -9.45
N LEU A 48 -10.07 -24.40 -9.28
CA LEU A 48 -11.40 -24.23 -8.70
C LEU A 48 -11.65 -25.27 -7.60
N ALA A 49 -12.37 -24.84 -6.56
CA ALA A 49 -12.93 -25.68 -5.52
C ALA A 49 -14.35 -25.20 -5.16
N THR A 50 -15.05 -25.93 -4.30
CA THR A 50 -16.35 -25.53 -3.74
C THR A 50 -16.35 -25.45 -2.23
N ALA A 51 -15.31 -25.98 -1.59
CA ALA A 51 -15.16 -25.96 -0.14
C ALA A 51 -13.68 -26.05 0.27
N PHE A 52 -13.42 -25.67 1.52
CA PHE A 52 -12.16 -25.92 2.19
C PHE A 52 -12.37 -26.06 3.71
N ALA A 53 -11.42 -26.70 4.37
CA ALA A 53 -11.36 -26.80 5.82
C ALA A 53 -10.13 -26.05 6.36
N VAL A 54 -10.29 -25.36 7.46
CA VAL A 54 -9.23 -24.59 8.16
C VAL A 54 -8.93 -25.25 9.50
N ARG A 55 -7.65 -25.36 9.82
CA ARG A 55 -7.15 -25.84 11.10
C ARG A 55 -5.95 -25.01 11.54
N ASN A 56 -5.97 -24.52 12.76
CA ASN A 56 -4.89 -23.69 13.30
C ASN A 56 -4.51 -22.52 12.35
N GLY A 57 -5.53 -21.86 11.79
CA GLY A 57 -5.35 -20.72 10.91
C GLY A 57 -4.80 -21.04 9.51
N ARG A 58 -4.70 -22.32 9.13
CA ARG A 58 -4.22 -22.76 7.81
C ARG A 58 -5.25 -23.61 7.08
N PHE A 59 -5.23 -23.59 5.77
CA PHE A 59 -6.01 -24.52 4.97
C PHE A 59 -5.51 -25.96 5.26
N ALA A 60 -6.39 -26.78 5.80
CA ALA A 60 -6.13 -28.21 6.05
C ALA A 60 -6.55 -29.07 4.84
N TYR A 61 -7.57 -28.61 4.12
CA TYR A 61 -8.09 -29.25 2.90
C TYR A 61 -8.68 -28.19 1.98
N VAL A 62 -8.57 -28.40 0.67
CA VAL A 62 -9.20 -27.58 -0.36
C VAL A 62 -9.73 -28.51 -1.45
N GLY A 63 -11.01 -28.37 -1.82
CA GLY A 63 -11.63 -29.21 -2.85
C GLY A 63 -13.15 -29.27 -2.77
N SER A 64 -13.70 -30.48 -2.66
CA SER A 64 -15.14 -30.71 -2.58
C SER A 64 -15.69 -30.49 -1.15
N LEU A 65 -17.01 -30.27 -1.05
CA LEU A 65 -17.70 -30.20 0.24
C LEU A 65 -17.57 -31.50 1.03
N GLU A 66 -17.70 -32.65 0.38
CA GLU A 66 -17.57 -33.97 1.01
C GLU A 66 -16.22 -34.13 1.70
N GLY A 67 -15.12 -33.82 0.98
CA GLY A 67 -13.77 -33.89 1.53
C GLY A 67 -13.54 -32.90 2.69
N ALA A 68 -14.11 -31.71 2.62
CA ALA A 68 -14.04 -30.76 3.73
C ALA A 68 -14.82 -31.26 4.97
N LEU A 69 -16.02 -31.81 4.77
CA LEU A 69 -16.86 -32.36 5.85
C LEU A 69 -16.27 -33.61 6.50
N ALA A 70 -15.41 -34.35 5.82
CA ALA A 70 -14.66 -35.46 6.42
C ALA A 70 -13.75 -35.02 7.59
N LEU A 71 -13.38 -33.71 7.64
CA LEU A 71 -12.62 -33.12 8.73
C LEU A 71 -13.48 -32.47 9.82
N ARG A 72 -14.81 -32.64 9.76
CA ARG A 72 -15.72 -32.04 10.73
C ARG A 72 -15.67 -32.75 12.08
N GLY A 73 -15.48 -31.99 13.15
CA GLY A 73 -15.62 -32.42 14.55
C GLY A 73 -16.78 -31.73 15.24
N SER A 74 -16.99 -32.04 16.52
CA SER A 74 -18.11 -31.51 17.32
C SER A 74 -18.03 -29.98 17.55
N LYS A 75 -16.85 -29.38 17.43
CA LYS A 75 -16.61 -27.93 17.63
C LYS A 75 -16.33 -27.19 16.31
N THR A 76 -16.36 -27.90 15.19
CA THR A 76 -16.08 -27.29 13.88
C THR A 76 -17.22 -26.34 13.50
N GLU A 77 -16.89 -25.08 13.28
CA GLU A 77 -17.81 -24.11 12.64
C GLU A 77 -17.97 -24.47 11.17
N VAL A 78 -19.19 -24.49 10.67
CA VAL A 78 -19.48 -24.71 9.24
C VAL A 78 -20.22 -23.48 8.71
N VAL A 79 -19.61 -22.80 7.75
CA VAL A 79 -20.16 -21.58 7.13
C VAL A 79 -20.43 -21.84 5.66
N ASP A 80 -21.70 -21.70 5.28
CA ASP A 80 -22.12 -21.75 3.88
C ASP A 80 -22.39 -20.33 3.37
N PHE A 81 -21.61 -19.91 2.39
CA PHE A 81 -21.80 -18.61 1.72
C PHE A 81 -22.73 -18.68 0.50
N GLY A 82 -23.28 -19.85 0.19
CA GLY A 82 -24.24 -20.05 -0.90
C GLY A 82 -23.67 -19.67 -2.26
N ASN A 83 -24.29 -18.71 -2.92
CA ASN A 83 -23.92 -18.24 -4.27
C ASN A 83 -22.69 -17.28 -4.29
N ALA A 84 -21.97 -17.15 -3.20
CA ALA A 84 -20.77 -16.31 -3.16
C ALA A 84 -19.61 -16.90 -3.96
N THR A 85 -18.69 -16.03 -4.32
CA THR A 85 -17.36 -16.36 -4.83
C THR A 85 -16.30 -16.08 -3.77
N ILE A 86 -15.35 -16.98 -3.64
CA ILE A 86 -14.21 -16.83 -2.74
C ILE A 86 -12.92 -16.74 -3.57
N LEU A 87 -12.09 -15.74 -3.24
CA LEU A 87 -10.74 -15.57 -3.76
C LEU A 87 -9.74 -15.71 -2.61
N PRO A 88 -8.43 -15.99 -2.90
CA PRO A 88 -7.39 -15.79 -1.90
C PRO A 88 -7.46 -14.39 -1.31
N GLY A 89 -7.03 -14.23 -0.08
CA GLY A 89 -6.89 -12.90 0.50
C GLY A 89 -6.05 -12.01 -0.41
N LEU A 90 -6.57 -10.83 -0.73
CA LEU A 90 -5.92 -9.91 -1.65
C LEU A 90 -4.69 -9.29 -0.99
N ILE A 91 -3.70 -9.02 -1.79
CA ILE A 91 -2.41 -8.45 -1.37
C ILE A 91 -2.22 -7.11 -2.08
N ASP A 92 -2.09 -6.06 -1.32
CA ASP A 92 -1.65 -4.76 -1.83
C ASP A 92 -0.12 -4.73 -1.78
N ALA A 93 0.53 -4.81 -2.94
CA ALA A 93 1.98 -4.94 -2.99
C ALA A 93 2.73 -3.66 -2.60
N HIS A 94 2.06 -2.51 -2.64
CA HIS A 94 2.63 -1.19 -2.34
C HIS A 94 1.57 -0.24 -1.81
N MET A 95 1.63 0.06 -0.52
CA MET A 95 0.83 1.12 0.10
C MET A 95 1.59 1.74 1.27
N HIS A 96 1.10 2.88 1.75
CA HIS A 96 1.61 3.59 2.93
C HIS A 96 0.58 3.48 4.06
N LEU A 97 0.58 2.35 4.76
CA LEU A 97 -0.42 2.01 5.78
C LEU A 97 -0.53 3.07 6.87
N THR A 98 0.63 3.55 7.35
CA THR A 98 0.68 4.61 8.37
C THR A 98 0.02 5.89 7.87
N ALA A 99 0.27 6.29 6.62
CA ALA A 99 -0.33 7.47 6.02
C ALA A 99 -1.84 7.29 5.76
N VAL A 100 -2.28 6.09 5.38
CA VAL A 100 -3.73 5.76 5.33
C VAL A 100 -4.35 5.95 6.70
N GLY A 101 -3.74 5.39 7.74
CA GLY A 101 -4.24 5.54 9.11
C GLY A 101 -4.31 7.01 9.54
N GLN A 102 -3.27 7.78 9.25
CA GLN A 102 -3.24 9.22 9.51
C GLN A 102 -4.41 9.93 8.83
N SER A 103 -4.61 9.74 7.53
CA SER A 103 -5.67 10.38 6.76
C SER A 103 -7.08 10.06 7.28
N LEU A 104 -7.26 8.87 7.88
CA LEU A 104 -8.52 8.46 8.52
C LEU A 104 -8.72 9.12 9.90
N HIS A 105 -7.67 9.71 10.48
CA HIS A 105 -7.69 10.47 11.74
C HIS A 105 -7.50 11.97 11.52
N GLU A 106 -7.80 12.45 10.33
CA GLU A 106 -7.83 13.86 9.94
C GLU A 106 -9.25 14.30 9.58
N VAL A 107 -9.47 15.62 9.59
CA VAL A 107 -10.76 16.19 9.18
C VAL A 107 -10.88 16.08 7.66
N ASP A 108 -11.87 15.34 7.18
CA ASP A 108 -12.20 15.26 5.75
C ASP A 108 -12.99 16.50 5.31
N LEU A 109 -12.33 17.35 4.51
CA LEU A 109 -12.87 18.60 3.98
C LEU A 109 -13.07 18.59 2.47
N PHE A 110 -12.95 17.40 1.83
CA PHE A 110 -13.18 17.28 0.39
C PHE A 110 -14.62 17.62 0.03
N HIS A 111 -14.78 18.36 -1.07
CA HIS A 111 -16.07 18.75 -1.64
C HIS A 111 -16.98 19.57 -0.71
N VAL A 112 -16.42 20.18 0.31
CA VAL A 112 -17.15 21.10 1.18
C VAL A 112 -17.43 22.40 0.43
N THR A 113 -18.68 22.82 0.39
CA THR A 113 -19.18 23.96 -0.42
C THR A 113 -19.31 25.27 0.34
N SER A 114 -18.90 25.32 1.62
CA SER A 114 -18.87 26.54 2.43
C SER A 114 -17.83 26.49 3.53
N PHE A 115 -17.34 27.65 3.96
CA PHE A 115 -16.41 27.75 5.08
C PHE A 115 -17.08 27.39 6.43
N ASP A 116 -18.35 27.71 6.60
CA ASP A 116 -19.12 27.31 7.80
C ASP A 116 -19.13 25.79 7.97
N GLU A 117 -19.25 25.05 6.88
CA GLU A 117 -19.19 23.58 6.90
C GLU A 117 -17.78 23.09 7.26
N VAL A 118 -16.71 23.76 6.80
CA VAL A 118 -15.33 23.48 7.24
C VAL A 118 -15.22 23.62 8.76
N VAL A 119 -15.68 24.74 9.31
CA VAL A 119 -15.68 24.99 10.77
C VAL A 119 -16.49 23.92 11.49
N ARG A 120 -17.70 23.64 11.03
CA ARG A 120 -18.60 22.64 11.64
C ARG A 120 -17.95 21.25 11.70
N ARG A 121 -17.37 20.77 10.59
CA ARG A 121 -16.69 19.46 10.54
C ARG A 121 -15.47 19.44 11.46
N THR A 122 -14.67 20.50 11.45
CA THR A 122 -13.48 20.61 12.31
C THR A 122 -13.83 20.58 13.78
N VAL A 123 -14.88 21.30 14.19
CA VAL A 123 -15.40 21.29 15.58
C VAL A 123 -15.92 19.90 15.97
N ALA A 124 -16.68 19.26 15.10
CA ALA A 124 -17.19 17.92 15.35
C ALA A 124 -16.05 16.90 15.55
N PHE A 125 -15.04 16.96 14.70
CA PHE A 125 -13.85 16.12 14.81
C PHE A 125 -13.05 16.41 16.08
N ALA A 126 -12.83 17.69 16.40
CA ALA A 126 -12.09 18.10 17.59
C ALA A 126 -12.71 17.58 18.91
N LYS A 127 -14.03 17.38 18.97
CA LYS A 127 -14.71 16.83 20.15
C LYS A 127 -14.41 15.36 20.40
N THR A 128 -14.08 14.60 19.37
CA THR A 128 -13.87 13.15 19.44
C THR A 128 -12.40 12.75 19.31
N SER A 129 -11.58 13.59 18.68
CA SER A 129 -10.15 13.33 18.51
C SER A 129 -9.39 13.51 19.83
N PRO A 130 -8.59 12.50 20.27
CA PRO A 130 -7.75 12.60 21.46
C PRO A 130 -6.47 13.40 21.23
N ASP A 131 -6.11 13.69 19.96
CA ASP A 131 -4.85 14.29 19.59
C ASP A 131 -4.82 15.79 19.90
N MET A 132 -3.67 16.33 20.34
CA MET A 132 -3.54 17.76 20.64
C MET A 132 -3.82 18.63 19.41
N TRP A 133 -3.20 18.29 18.27
CA TRP A 133 -3.42 18.98 17.01
C TRP A 133 -4.66 18.45 16.30
N VAL A 134 -5.45 19.36 15.78
CA VAL A 134 -6.56 19.06 14.88
C VAL A 134 -6.08 19.32 13.47
N VAL A 135 -5.79 18.26 12.75
CA VAL A 135 -5.31 18.32 11.36
C VAL A 135 -6.44 17.91 10.43
N GLY A 136 -6.51 18.49 9.25
CA GLY A 136 -7.46 18.13 8.23
C GLY A 136 -6.99 18.56 6.84
N ASN A 137 -7.63 18.04 5.81
CA ASN A 137 -7.27 18.34 4.44
C ASN A 137 -8.46 18.34 3.49
N GLY A 138 -8.28 18.96 2.32
CA GLY A 138 -9.25 18.90 1.23
C GLY A 138 -10.14 20.13 1.06
N TRP A 139 -9.97 21.22 1.85
CA TRP A 139 -10.76 22.43 1.60
C TRP A 139 -10.37 23.09 0.28
N ASP A 140 -11.38 23.68 -0.40
CA ASP A 140 -11.20 24.42 -1.64
C ASP A 140 -12.19 25.58 -1.70
N GLN A 141 -11.69 26.80 -1.52
CA GLN A 141 -12.51 28.00 -1.58
C GLN A 141 -13.13 28.25 -2.96
N ASN A 142 -12.60 27.63 -4.02
CA ASN A 142 -13.21 27.75 -5.35
C ASN A 142 -14.60 27.11 -5.44
N LEU A 143 -14.93 26.21 -4.51
CA LEU A 143 -16.26 25.60 -4.38
C LEU A 143 -17.23 26.46 -3.54
N TRP A 144 -16.76 27.56 -2.92
CA TRP A 144 -17.57 28.38 -2.02
C TRP A 144 -18.13 29.62 -2.73
N ALA A 145 -19.23 30.14 -2.21
CA ALA A 145 -19.75 31.43 -2.66
C ALA A 145 -18.68 32.51 -2.45
N GLY A 146 -18.44 33.33 -3.46
CA GLY A 146 -17.43 34.41 -3.44
C GLY A 146 -15.98 33.96 -3.64
N LYS A 147 -15.65 32.68 -3.57
CA LYS A 147 -14.31 32.09 -3.85
C LYS A 147 -13.14 32.77 -3.11
N ALA A 148 -13.41 33.46 -2.00
CA ALA A 148 -12.40 34.14 -1.20
C ALA A 148 -11.67 33.18 -0.27
N PHE A 149 -10.38 33.42 -0.03
CA PHE A 149 -9.67 32.75 1.03
C PHE A 149 -10.31 33.05 2.39
N PRO A 150 -10.41 32.04 3.28
CA PRO A 150 -10.99 32.21 4.61
C PRO A 150 -10.05 33.00 5.53
N THR A 151 -10.58 33.43 6.68
CA THR A 151 -9.78 33.86 7.83
C THR A 151 -9.89 32.86 8.97
N HIS A 152 -8.94 32.92 9.90
CA HIS A 152 -8.90 32.01 11.05
C HIS A 152 -9.96 32.26 12.11
N ASP A 153 -10.66 33.42 12.08
CA ASP A 153 -11.46 33.93 13.19
C ASP A 153 -12.53 32.95 13.69
N ALA A 154 -13.30 32.38 12.77
CA ALA A 154 -14.37 31.43 13.13
C ALA A 154 -13.80 30.14 13.74
N LEU A 155 -12.67 29.62 13.19
CA LEU A 155 -11.99 28.46 13.76
C LEU A 155 -11.38 28.77 15.13
N SER A 156 -10.78 29.96 15.28
CA SER A 156 -10.16 30.37 16.54
C SER A 156 -11.19 30.61 17.63
N ALA A 157 -12.36 31.17 17.29
CA ALA A 157 -13.47 31.32 18.23
C ALA A 157 -14.07 29.96 18.65
N ALA A 158 -14.19 29.02 17.69
CA ALA A 158 -14.81 27.73 17.96
C ALA A 158 -13.86 26.73 18.66
N ILE A 159 -12.52 26.81 18.40
CA ILE A 159 -11.49 25.94 18.96
C ILE A 159 -10.33 26.82 19.47
N PRO A 160 -10.51 27.54 20.60
CA PRO A 160 -9.51 28.51 21.06
C PRO A 160 -8.24 27.87 21.68
N ASN A 161 -8.36 26.68 22.26
CA ASN A 161 -7.32 26.08 23.11
C ASN A 161 -6.59 24.89 22.48
N ARG A 162 -6.88 24.57 21.22
CA ARG A 162 -6.19 23.51 20.47
C ARG A 162 -5.70 24.07 19.14
N PRO A 163 -4.47 23.73 18.73
CA PRO A 163 -3.96 24.10 17.43
C PRO A 163 -4.72 23.35 16.31
N VAL A 164 -5.14 24.11 15.29
CA VAL A 164 -5.81 23.60 14.09
C VAL A 164 -4.98 23.93 12.86
N LEU A 165 -4.76 22.95 12.01
CA LEU A 165 -4.08 23.10 10.72
C LEU A 165 -4.83 22.34 9.64
N LEU A 166 -5.40 23.07 8.67
CA LEU A 166 -6.21 22.51 7.60
C LEU A 166 -5.53 22.76 6.25
N GLU A 167 -5.17 21.68 5.56
CA GLU A 167 -4.51 21.73 4.25
C GLU A 167 -5.55 21.92 3.13
N ARG A 168 -5.20 22.74 2.15
CA ARG A 168 -6.00 22.94 0.94
C ARG A 168 -5.86 21.71 0.01
N VAL A 169 -6.87 21.48 -0.80
CA VAL A 169 -7.00 20.33 -1.70
C VAL A 169 -5.79 20.07 -2.61
N ASP A 170 -5.03 21.11 -2.93
CA ASP A 170 -3.84 21.02 -3.79
C ASP A 170 -2.50 20.95 -3.03
N GLY A 171 -2.53 21.01 -1.68
CA GLY A 171 -1.33 20.99 -0.85
C GLY A 171 -0.51 22.29 -0.85
N HIS A 172 -0.93 23.31 -1.61
CA HIS A 172 -0.20 24.58 -1.75
C HIS A 172 -0.58 25.65 -0.73
N ALA A 173 -1.58 25.41 0.09
CA ALA A 173 -1.97 26.34 1.16
C ALA A 173 -2.44 25.59 2.41
N VAL A 174 -2.25 26.22 3.58
CA VAL A 174 -2.83 25.76 4.85
C VAL A 174 -3.58 26.90 5.52
N LEU A 175 -4.63 26.55 6.26
CA LEU A 175 -5.34 27.45 7.18
C LEU A 175 -5.03 27.03 8.60
N ALA A 176 -4.43 27.92 9.38
CA ALA A 176 -4.11 27.73 10.79
C ALA A 176 -4.99 28.63 11.68
N ASN A 177 -5.43 28.12 12.84
CA ASN A 177 -6.10 28.96 13.82
C ASN A 177 -5.11 29.79 14.66
N ALA A 178 -5.59 30.67 15.51
CA ALA A 178 -4.78 31.55 16.34
C ALA A 178 -3.82 30.77 17.25
N GLU A 179 -4.25 29.64 17.82
CA GLU A 179 -3.41 28.81 18.69
C GLU A 179 -2.27 28.15 17.92
N ALA A 180 -2.51 27.64 16.72
CA ALA A 180 -1.45 27.09 15.86
C ALA A 180 -0.42 28.17 15.47
N MET A 181 -0.89 29.37 15.09
CA MET A 181 -0.01 30.51 14.80
C MET A 181 0.80 30.97 16.02
N ARG A 182 0.20 30.93 17.21
CA ARG A 182 0.88 31.24 18.47
C ARG A 182 2.02 30.27 18.75
N ILE A 183 1.79 28.97 18.57
CA ILE A 183 2.82 27.92 18.71
C ILE A 183 3.95 28.13 17.69
N ALA A 184 3.61 28.46 16.44
CA ALA A 184 4.57 28.75 15.36
C ALA A 184 5.24 30.13 15.52
N ARG A 185 4.87 30.92 16.53
CA ARG A 185 5.36 32.30 16.76
C ARG A 185 5.17 33.23 15.56
N VAL A 186 4.13 32.96 14.76
CA VAL A 186 3.78 33.82 13.63
C VAL A 186 3.04 35.05 14.13
N THR A 187 3.52 36.22 13.71
CA THR A 187 2.98 37.51 14.10
C THR A 187 2.88 38.45 12.89
N LYS A 188 2.36 39.65 13.12
CA LYS A 188 2.39 40.72 12.12
C LYS A 188 3.79 41.05 11.59
N ALA A 189 4.84 40.85 12.42
CA ALA A 189 6.21 41.13 12.06
C ALA A 189 6.92 39.98 11.33
N THR A 190 6.31 38.79 11.27
CA THR A 190 6.91 37.62 10.57
C THR A 190 7.00 37.89 9.06
N PRO A 191 8.20 37.86 8.44
CA PRO A 191 8.32 38.10 7.01
C PRO A 191 7.77 36.93 6.19
N ASP A 192 7.38 37.20 4.96
CA ASP A 192 7.11 36.14 3.99
C ASP A 192 8.42 35.43 3.63
N PRO A 193 8.48 34.09 3.68
CA PRO A 193 9.66 33.36 3.25
C PRO A 193 9.80 33.39 1.71
N ALA A 194 11.01 33.22 1.23
CA ALA A 194 11.27 33.15 -0.23
C ALA A 194 10.42 32.05 -0.87
N GLY A 195 9.65 32.39 -1.92
CA GLY A 195 8.73 31.47 -2.59
C GLY A 195 7.47 31.13 -1.77
N GLY A 196 7.14 31.90 -0.74
CA GLY A 196 5.92 31.68 0.06
C GLY A 196 5.27 33.00 0.47
N ARG A 197 3.99 32.95 0.85
CA ARG A 197 3.22 34.13 1.21
C ARG A 197 2.33 33.85 2.44
N ILE A 198 2.36 34.76 3.41
CA ILE A 198 1.41 34.82 4.53
C ILE A 198 0.29 35.80 4.14
N LEU A 199 -0.94 35.33 4.02
CA LEU A 199 -2.05 36.24 3.76
C LEU A 199 -2.34 37.12 4.99
N ARG A 200 -2.56 38.42 4.76
CA ARG A 200 -2.75 39.41 5.81
C ARG A 200 -4.03 40.23 5.60
N ASP A 201 -4.61 40.69 6.70
CA ASP A 201 -5.71 41.64 6.68
C ASP A 201 -5.24 43.08 6.34
N GLY A 202 -6.17 44.02 6.27
CA GLY A 202 -5.90 45.44 6.01
C GLY A 202 -5.03 46.12 7.09
N ASN A 203 -4.89 45.51 8.27
CA ASN A 203 -4.05 45.98 9.37
C ASN A 203 -2.68 45.28 9.40
N GLY A 204 -2.43 44.35 8.47
CA GLY A 204 -1.20 43.58 8.37
C GLY A 204 -1.15 42.35 9.27
N ASN A 205 -2.21 41.94 9.95
CA ASN A 205 -2.25 40.75 10.77
C ASN A 205 -2.41 39.51 9.88
N PRO A 206 -1.73 38.36 10.19
CA PRO A 206 -1.94 37.11 9.48
C PRO A 206 -3.41 36.67 9.53
N THR A 207 -4.00 36.34 8.38
CA THR A 207 -5.37 35.84 8.28
C THR A 207 -5.50 34.35 8.65
N GLY A 208 -4.37 33.69 8.90
CA GLY A 208 -4.29 32.25 9.13
C GLY A 208 -3.98 31.43 7.87
N VAL A 209 -4.00 32.04 6.69
CA VAL A 209 -3.67 31.34 5.43
C VAL A 209 -2.21 31.55 5.06
N PHE A 210 -1.52 30.43 4.84
CA PHE A 210 -0.11 30.34 4.42
C PHE A 210 -0.05 29.63 3.08
N ILE A 211 0.70 30.19 2.12
CA ILE A 211 0.79 29.70 0.73
C ILE A 211 2.23 29.28 0.41
N ASP A 212 2.39 28.17 -0.31
CA ASP A 212 3.63 27.60 -0.80
C ASP A 212 4.68 27.44 0.32
N ASN A 213 5.88 28.00 0.19
CA ASN A 213 6.94 27.86 1.21
C ASN A 213 6.57 28.42 2.58
N ALA A 214 5.55 29.28 2.68
CA ALA A 214 5.06 29.76 3.98
C ALA A 214 4.37 28.65 4.80
N THR A 215 3.86 27.61 4.18
CA THR A 215 3.26 26.45 4.88
C THR A 215 4.26 25.78 5.82
N ARG A 216 5.56 25.83 5.49
CA ARG A 216 6.64 25.27 6.32
C ARG A 216 6.71 25.90 7.72
N LEU A 217 6.33 27.16 7.87
CA LEU A 217 6.25 27.82 9.18
C LEU A 217 5.28 27.09 10.11
N MET A 218 4.21 26.53 9.53
CA MET A 218 3.20 25.79 10.29
C MET A 218 3.57 24.33 10.47
N TYR A 219 4.02 23.66 9.39
CA TYR A 219 4.42 22.25 9.47
C TYR A 219 5.59 22.00 10.40
N SER A 220 6.53 22.96 10.53
CA SER A 220 7.71 22.80 11.39
C SER A 220 7.39 22.69 12.89
N VAL A 221 6.18 23.09 13.30
CA VAL A 221 5.75 23.04 14.71
C VAL A 221 4.71 21.95 14.98
N VAL A 222 4.22 21.26 13.94
CA VAL A 222 3.40 20.06 14.12
C VAL A 222 4.31 18.93 14.56
N PRO A 223 4.11 18.33 15.74
CA PRO A 223 4.96 17.24 16.19
C PRO A 223 4.79 16.02 15.30
N GLY A 224 5.86 15.26 15.15
CA GLY A 224 5.76 13.92 14.55
C GLY A 224 4.79 13.03 15.33
N PRO A 225 4.29 11.94 14.73
CA PRO A 225 3.31 11.08 15.37
C PRO A 225 3.89 10.42 16.64
N SER A 226 3.12 10.43 17.71
CA SER A 226 3.45 9.66 18.91
C SER A 226 3.28 8.15 18.64
N HIS A 227 3.88 7.31 19.48
CA HIS A 227 3.73 5.88 19.40
C HIS A 227 2.25 5.45 19.45
N ASP A 228 1.47 6.00 20.38
CA ASP A 228 0.04 5.72 20.50
C ASP A 228 -0.76 6.12 19.24
N GLN A 229 -0.38 7.21 18.58
CA GLN A 229 -0.98 7.59 17.30
C GLN A 229 -0.66 6.56 16.22
N LEU A 230 0.58 6.13 16.10
CA LEU A 230 0.99 5.09 15.13
C LEU A 230 0.24 3.77 15.36
N VAL A 231 0.07 3.34 16.61
CA VAL A 231 -0.72 2.14 16.96
C VAL A 231 -2.19 2.32 16.55
N ARG A 232 -2.82 3.45 16.88
CA ARG A 232 -4.21 3.72 16.49
C ARG A 232 -4.39 3.80 14.97
N TRP A 233 -3.50 4.53 14.28
CA TRP A 233 -3.53 4.67 12.82
C TRP A 233 -3.37 3.33 12.13
N THR A 234 -2.42 2.51 12.57
CA THR A 234 -2.20 1.16 12.03
C THR A 234 -3.46 0.32 12.16
N ARG A 235 -4.09 0.30 13.36
CA ARG A 235 -5.31 -0.48 13.59
C ARG A 235 -6.45 -0.03 12.67
N THR A 236 -6.65 1.27 12.51
CA THR A 236 -7.71 1.82 11.65
C THR A 236 -7.45 1.52 10.18
N ALA A 237 -6.20 1.70 9.72
CA ALA A 237 -5.81 1.41 8.34
C ALA A 237 -5.96 -0.08 8.00
N CYS A 238 -5.57 -0.97 8.92
CA CYS A 238 -5.78 -2.41 8.74
C CYS A 238 -7.27 -2.77 8.62
N THR A 239 -8.13 -2.12 9.40
CA THR A 239 -9.58 -2.30 9.32
C THR A 239 -10.10 -1.85 7.96
N GLU A 240 -9.66 -0.67 7.49
CA GLU A 240 -10.04 -0.16 6.17
C GLU A 240 -9.56 -1.09 5.05
N ALA A 241 -8.32 -1.56 5.10
CA ALA A 241 -7.79 -2.52 4.13
C ALA A 241 -8.62 -3.82 4.10
N GLY A 242 -8.99 -4.35 5.26
CA GLY A 242 -9.86 -5.52 5.39
C GLY A 242 -11.23 -5.36 4.72
N ARG A 243 -11.81 -4.15 4.72
CA ARG A 243 -13.09 -3.85 4.03
C ARG A 243 -13.03 -4.09 2.53
N PHE A 244 -11.85 -4.00 1.95
CA PHE A 244 -11.61 -4.23 0.53
C PHE A 244 -10.95 -5.58 0.24
N GLY A 245 -11.01 -6.53 1.18
CA GLY A 245 -10.50 -7.88 0.98
C GLY A 245 -8.99 -8.03 1.13
N VAL A 246 -8.28 -6.98 1.54
CA VAL A 246 -6.83 -7.01 1.72
C VAL A 246 -6.46 -7.74 3.00
N THR A 247 -5.59 -8.74 2.90
CA THR A 247 -5.10 -9.55 4.03
C THR A 247 -3.61 -9.43 4.25
N ALA A 248 -2.89 -8.89 3.26
CA ALA A 248 -1.45 -8.63 3.34
C ALA A 248 -1.09 -7.38 2.54
N ILE A 249 -0.03 -6.70 2.97
CA ILE A 249 0.47 -5.49 2.31
C ILE A 249 1.99 -5.47 2.21
N GLY A 250 2.50 -4.76 1.20
CA GLY A 250 3.84 -4.21 1.17
C GLY A 250 3.80 -2.78 1.69
N GLU A 251 4.25 -2.56 2.92
CA GLU A 251 4.30 -1.24 3.54
C GLU A 251 5.52 -0.48 3.07
N ALA A 252 5.30 0.54 2.26
CA ALA A 252 6.37 1.33 1.65
C ALA A 252 6.85 2.44 2.60
N ASN A 253 8.17 2.50 2.82
CA ASN A 253 8.84 3.53 3.64
C ASN A 253 8.57 3.41 5.16
N THR A 254 8.75 2.21 5.70
CA THR A 254 8.55 1.93 7.13
C THR A 254 9.66 2.56 7.97
N THR A 255 9.30 3.51 8.83
CA THR A 255 10.22 4.07 9.84
C THR A 255 10.39 3.14 11.03
N GLY A 256 11.46 3.31 11.82
CA GLY A 256 11.66 2.53 13.05
C GLY A 256 10.50 2.68 14.05
N ALA A 257 9.90 3.88 14.14
CA ALA A 257 8.74 4.13 15.00
C ALA A 257 7.48 3.41 14.51
N ALA A 258 7.22 3.40 13.20
CA ALA A 258 6.10 2.67 12.61
C ALA A 258 6.27 1.15 12.80
N LEU A 259 7.49 0.63 12.58
CA LEU A 259 7.79 -0.78 12.80
C LEU A 259 7.53 -1.21 14.25
N ALA A 260 7.94 -0.39 15.22
CA ALA A 260 7.68 -0.65 16.64
C ALA A 260 6.17 -0.76 16.96
N ALA A 261 5.35 0.10 16.35
CA ALA A 261 3.88 0.04 16.50
C ALA A 261 3.29 -1.23 15.84
N PHE A 262 3.80 -1.64 14.68
CA PHE A 262 3.38 -2.89 14.02
C PHE A 262 3.72 -4.11 14.87
N GLU A 263 4.94 -4.15 15.45
CA GLU A 263 5.40 -5.24 16.32
C GLU A 263 4.62 -5.33 17.63
N GLU A 264 4.23 -4.18 18.20
CA GLU A 264 3.37 -4.15 19.38
C GLU A 264 2.01 -4.81 19.08
N LEU A 265 1.33 -4.35 18.02
CA LEU A 265 0.04 -4.93 17.61
C LEU A 265 0.15 -6.42 17.26
N ALA A 266 1.24 -6.83 16.64
CA ALA A 266 1.46 -8.24 16.30
C ALA A 266 1.69 -9.10 17.56
N ARG A 267 2.48 -8.63 18.51
CA ARG A 267 2.77 -9.29 19.79
C ARG A 267 1.49 -9.47 20.62
N GLU A 268 0.61 -8.48 20.58
CA GLU A 268 -0.70 -8.51 21.25
C GLU A 268 -1.77 -9.30 20.46
N ASN A 269 -1.41 -9.88 19.30
CA ASN A 269 -2.34 -10.56 18.39
C ASN A 269 -3.50 -9.67 17.91
N GLN A 270 -3.23 -8.36 17.79
CA GLN A 270 -4.15 -7.32 17.35
C GLN A 270 -3.87 -6.79 15.93
N LEU A 271 -2.84 -7.31 15.25
CA LEU A 271 -2.55 -6.99 13.85
C LEU A 271 -3.36 -7.92 12.94
N PRO A 272 -4.45 -7.45 12.30
CA PRO A 272 -5.37 -8.34 11.59
C PRO A 272 -4.86 -8.78 10.21
N ILE A 273 -3.99 -7.98 9.58
CA ILE A 273 -3.40 -8.26 8.26
C ILE A 273 -1.89 -8.46 8.38
N ARG A 274 -1.27 -8.97 7.32
CA ARG A 274 0.18 -9.19 7.26
C ARG A 274 0.89 -7.98 6.67
N ILE A 275 2.05 -7.64 7.20
CA ILE A 275 2.86 -6.51 6.76
C ILE A 275 4.24 -7.01 6.31
N HIS A 276 4.58 -6.76 5.05
CA HIS A 276 5.93 -6.82 4.54
C HIS A 276 6.51 -5.40 4.59
N ALA A 277 7.30 -5.12 5.62
CA ALA A 277 7.86 -3.79 5.87
C ALA A 277 9.07 -3.54 4.97
N MET A 278 8.99 -2.49 4.16
CA MET A 278 10.11 -1.94 3.39
C MET A 278 10.68 -0.77 4.19
N LEU A 279 11.82 -0.97 4.83
CA LEU A 279 12.46 0.02 5.68
C LEU A 279 12.75 1.32 4.92
N SER A 280 12.54 2.45 5.54
CA SER A 280 12.93 3.75 4.98
C SER A 280 14.44 3.82 4.76
N ASP A 281 14.87 4.67 3.80
CA ASP A 281 16.28 4.94 3.49
C ASP A 281 16.92 5.81 4.59
N ASP A 282 16.96 5.23 5.79
CA ASP A 282 17.64 5.78 6.97
C ASP A 282 18.88 4.94 7.27
N ALA A 283 20.04 5.57 7.25
CA ALA A 283 21.32 4.87 7.36
C ALA A 283 21.46 4.06 8.66
N ALA A 284 20.96 4.59 9.78
CA ALA A 284 21.05 3.92 11.07
C ALA A 284 20.07 2.74 11.16
N LEU A 285 18.85 2.94 10.67
CA LEU A 285 17.82 1.90 10.61
C LEU A 285 18.29 0.74 9.71
N ILE A 286 18.80 1.06 8.51
CA ILE A 286 19.35 0.08 7.57
C ILE A 286 20.49 -0.70 8.21
N ALA A 287 21.50 -0.01 8.78
CA ALA A 287 22.66 -0.66 9.38
C ALA A 287 22.26 -1.65 10.49
N ALA A 288 21.36 -1.22 11.39
CA ALA A 288 20.86 -2.06 12.48
C ALA A 288 20.11 -3.32 11.99
N HIS A 289 19.40 -3.25 10.85
CA HIS A 289 18.69 -4.40 10.31
C HIS A 289 19.58 -5.30 9.45
N LEU A 290 20.53 -4.75 8.71
CA LEU A 290 21.51 -5.55 7.97
C LEU A 290 22.35 -6.41 8.93
N GLU A 291 22.74 -5.88 10.11
CA GLU A 291 23.46 -6.64 11.14
C GLU A 291 22.63 -7.81 11.69
N LYS A 292 21.31 -7.61 11.92
CA LYS A 292 20.41 -8.63 12.46
C LYS A 292 20.00 -9.67 11.41
N GLY A 293 20.08 -9.34 10.13
CA GLY A 293 19.53 -10.14 9.03
C GLY A 293 18.03 -9.97 8.82
N PRO A 294 17.50 -10.49 7.68
CA PRO A 294 16.09 -10.36 7.33
C PRO A 294 15.19 -11.20 8.25
N VAL A 295 14.02 -10.66 8.55
CA VAL A 295 12.96 -11.34 9.29
C VAL A 295 11.84 -11.70 8.32
N GLN A 296 11.46 -12.98 8.28
CA GLN A 296 10.37 -13.46 7.44
C GLN A 296 9.30 -14.14 8.30
N GLY A 297 8.10 -13.55 8.32
CA GLY A 297 6.93 -14.13 8.95
C GLY A 297 6.97 -14.20 10.49
N ALA A 298 7.58 -13.24 11.18
CA ALA A 298 7.49 -13.11 12.62
C ALA A 298 6.02 -13.00 13.10
N TYR A 299 5.76 -13.33 14.36
CA TYR A 299 4.43 -13.26 14.99
C TYR A 299 3.37 -14.03 14.20
N ASP A 300 3.62 -15.32 13.94
CA ASP A 300 2.75 -16.20 13.15
C ASP A 300 2.45 -15.64 11.75
N GLY A 301 3.50 -15.22 11.06
CA GLY A 301 3.43 -14.71 9.69
C GLY A 301 2.91 -13.29 9.56
N ARG A 302 2.79 -12.52 10.65
CA ARG A 302 2.22 -11.16 10.61
C ARG A 302 3.19 -10.11 10.10
N ILE A 303 4.48 -10.23 10.40
CA ILE A 303 5.48 -9.22 10.03
C ILE A 303 6.66 -9.87 9.33
N SER A 304 7.04 -9.29 8.22
CA SER A 304 8.32 -9.54 7.55
C SER A 304 9.07 -8.22 7.38
N VAL A 305 10.38 -8.23 7.68
CA VAL A 305 11.28 -7.08 7.50
C VAL A 305 12.44 -7.57 6.64
N ARG A 306 12.32 -7.40 5.32
CA ARG A 306 13.29 -7.95 4.37
C ARG A 306 13.52 -7.04 3.16
N ALA A 307 13.04 -5.80 3.22
CA ALA A 307 13.16 -4.86 2.11
C ALA A 307 13.55 -3.46 2.59
N ILE A 308 14.19 -2.70 1.70
CA ILE A 308 14.57 -1.29 1.89
C ILE A 308 13.92 -0.48 0.77
N LYS A 309 13.22 0.61 1.11
CA LYS A 309 12.56 1.52 0.17
C LYS A 309 13.41 2.76 -0.06
N MET A 310 13.61 3.10 -1.33
CA MET A 310 14.28 4.33 -1.77
C MET A 310 13.41 5.07 -2.81
N PHE A 311 13.75 6.34 -3.08
CA PHE A 311 13.04 7.18 -4.05
C PHE A 311 14.04 7.78 -5.04
N SER A 312 13.99 7.35 -6.31
CA SER A 312 14.93 7.84 -7.34
C SER A 312 14.55 9.20 -7.91
N ASP A 313 13.24 9.48 -8.01
CA ASP A 313 12.71 10.70 -8.62
C ASP A 313 11.35 11.07 -8.02
N GLY A 314 10.72 12.12 -8.57
CA GLY A 314 9.39 12.59 -8.15
C GLY A 314 8.25 12.08 -9.02
N ALA A 315 7.05 12.69 -8.87
CA ALA A 315 5.84 12.31 -9.58
C ALA A 315 5.72 12.93 -10.98
N LEU A 316 5.00 12.23 -11.89
CA LEU A 316 4.78 12.70 -13.26
C LEU A 316 3.89 13.95 -13.32
N GLY A 317 2.81 13.97 -12.52
CA GLY A 317 1.84 15.06 -12.52
C GLY A 317 2.43 16.42 -12.14
N SER A 318 3.33 16.43 -11.15
CA SER A 318 4.06 17.64 -10.71
C SER A 318 5.29 17.98 -11.55
N ARG A 319 5.57 17.22 -12.61
CA ARG A 319 6.79 17.31 -13.43
C ARG A 319 8.09 17.09 -12.64
N GLY A 320 8.03 16.35 -11.54
CA GLY A 320 9.19 15.95 -10.74
C GLY A 320 9.83 14.64 -11.21
N ALA A 321 9.10 13.80 -11.95
CA ALA A 321 9.62 12.55 -12.50
C ALA A 321 10.78 12.81 -13.47
N ALA A 322 11.91 12.11 -13.27
CA ALA A 322 13.11 12.32 -14.08
C ALA A 322 12.98 11.69 -15.47
N LEU A 323 12.94 12.50 -16.50
CA LEU A 323 12.79 12.08 -17.89
C LEU A 323 14.12 12.18 -18.67
N LEU A 324 14.30 11.29 -19.65
CA LEU A 324 15.43 11.29 -20.60
C LEU A 324 15.37 12.49 -21.54
N GLN A 325 14.17 12.96 -21.86
CA GLN A 325 13.92 14.15 -22.66
C GLN A 325 13.01 15.10 -21.86
N PRO A 326 13.05 16.42 -22.09
CA PRO A 326 12.17 17.36 -21.41
C PRO A 326 10.69 16.98 -21.51
N TYR A 327 9.89 17.44 -20.56
CA TYR A 327 8.42 17.33 -20.64
C TYR A 327 7.90 17.96 -21.93
N SER A 328 6.91 17.35 -22.57
CA SER A 328 6.36 17.86 -23.82
C SER A 328 5.65 19.21 -23.66
N ASP A 329 5.04 19.40 -22.49
CA ASP A 329 4.35 20.64 -22.10
C ASP A 329 5.20 21.59 -21.23
N ASP A 330 6.48 21.27 -21.02
CA ASP A 330 7.47 22.12 -20.33
C ASP A 330 8.88 21.80 -20.83
N PRO A 331 9.27 22.33 -22.02
CA PRO A 331 10.51 21.99 -22.69
C PRO A 331 11.80 22.41 -21.96
N SER A 332 11.68 23.18 -20.89
CA SER A 332 12.81 23.58 -20.04
C SER A 332 13.05 22.62 -18.86
N ASN A 333 12.16 21.68 -18.63
CA ASN A 333 12.14 20.81 -17.47
C ASN A 333 12.21 19.33 -17.86
N SER A 334 13.14 18.59 -17.27
CA SER A 334 13.29 17.13 -17.43
C SER A 334 13.07 16.38 -16.11
N GLY A 335 12.51 17.03 -15.09
CA GLY A 335 12.40 16.47 -13.74
C GLY A 335 13.75 16.36 -13.04
N LEU A 336 13.74 15.71 -11.88
CA LEU A 336 14.88 15.67 -10.98
C LEU A 336 15.11 14.26 -10.41
N LEU A 337 16.36 13.79 -10.40
CA LEU A 337 16.76 12.65 -9.58
C LEU A 337 16.94 13.14 -8.15
N LEU A 338 16.29 12.45 -7.19
CA LEU A 338 16.35 12.76 -5.75
C LEU A 338 17.57 12.15 -5.09
N ILE A 339 18.02 10.99 -5.58
CA ILE A 339 19.23 10.31 -5.12
C ILE A 339 20.11 9.92 -6.30
N THR A 340 21.39 9.71 -6.04
CA THR A 340 22.35 9.35 -7.10
C THR A 340 22.31 7.84 -7.40
N GLN A 341 22.71 7.48 -8.61
CA GLN A 341 22.90 6.06 -8.97
C GLN A 341 23.89 5.37 -8.03
N ALA A 342 24.94 6.06 -7.59
CA ALA A 342 25.95 5.53 -6.67
C ALA A 342 25.33 5.16 -5.31
N HIS A 343 24.43 5.99 -4.77
CA HIS A 343 23.71 5.69 -3.53
C HIS A 343 22.82 4.44 -3.68
N ILE A 344 22.04 4.35 -4.76
CA ILE A 344 21.21 3.17 -5.02
C ILE A 344 22.08 1.90 -5.13
N THR A 345 23.21 2.00 -5.83
CA THR A 345 24.15 0.87 -5.99
C THR A 345 24.73 0.42 -4.65
N ASP A 346 25.16 1.37 -3.80
CA ASP A 346 25.71 1.07 -2.48
C ASP A 346 24.70 0.37 -1.58
N VAL A 347 23.51 0.99 -1.43
CA VAL A 347 22.45 0.41 -0.59
C VAL A 347 22.01 -0.96 -1.13
N ALA A 348 21.83 -1.10 -2.45
CA ALA A 348 21.45 -2.37 -3.05
C ALA A 348 22.51 -3.44 -2.82
N THR A 349 23.80 -3.12 -3.04
CA THR A 349 24.90 -4.09 -2.84
C THR A 349 24.96 -4.58 -1.40
N ARG A 350 24.88 -3.68 -0.43
CA ARG A 350 24.85 -4.03 1.01
C ARG A 350 23.60 -4.82 1.37
N ALA A 351 22.43 -4.42 0.89
CA ALA A 351 21.17 -5.11 1.12
C ALA A 351 21.23 -6.57 0.60
N LEU A 352 21.65 -6.75 -0.65
CA LEU A 352 21.76 -8.07 -1.29
C LEU A 352 22.76 -8.98 -0.55
N ALA A 353 23.90 -8.44 -0.11
CA ALA A 353 24.91 -9.19 0.65
C ALA A 353 24.35 -9.74 1.99
N HIS A 354 23.31 -9.11 2.53
CA HIS A 354 22.66 -9.49 3.80
C HIS A 354 21.27 -10.13 3.60
N GLY A 355 20.89 -10.46 2.37
CA GLY A 355 19.63 -11.15 2.06
C GLY A 355 18.38 -10.26 2.07
N PHE A 356 18.56 -8.93 2.01
CA PHE A 356 17.49 -7.96 1.86
C PHE A 356 17.23 -7.62 0.40
N GLN A 357 15.99 -7.30 0.08
CA GLN A 357 15.52 -6.75 -1.18
C GLN A 357 15.65 -5.23 -1.15
N THR A 358 15.83 -4.58 -2.29
CA THR A 358 15.60 -3.14 -2.44
C THR A 358 14.42 -2.88 -3.36
N CYS A 359 13.61 -1.89 -2.99
CA CYS A 359 12.39 -1.45 -3.65
C CYS A 359 12.54 0.04 -3.94
N VAL A 360 12.84 0.41 -5.20
CA VAL A 360 13.14 1.80 -5.55
C VAL A 360 12.02 2.39 -6.39
N HIS A 361 11.44 3.48 -5.88
CA HIS A 361 10.50 4.31 -6.63
C HIS A 361 11.18 4.88 -7.88
N ALA A 362 10.60 4.67 -9.04
CA ALA A 362 11.01 5.26 -10.30
C ALA A 362 9.80 5.47 -11.20
N ILE A 363 9.47 6.73 -11.46
CA ILE A 363 8.34 7.12 -12.32
C ILE A 363 8.82 7.50 -13.72
N GLY A 364 9.79 8.41 -13.84
CA GLY A 364 10.32 8.83 -15.14
C GLY A 364 11.23 7.79 -15.78
N ASP A 365 11.35 7.83 -17.11
CA ASP A 365 12.18 6.89 -17.86
C ASP A 365 13.68 7.04 -17.57
N ARG A 366 14.16 8.24 -17.20
CA ARG A 366 15.53 8.43 -16.66
C ARG A 366 15.64 7.86 -15.26
N GLY A 367 14.64 8.07 -14.39
CA GLY A 367 14.60 7.47 -13.05
C GLY A 367 14.68 5.95 -13.12
N ASN A 368 13.83 5.32 -13.95
CA ASN A 368 13.82 3.89 -14.19
C ASN A 368 15.17 3.38 -14.70
N ARG A 369 15.76 4.03 -15.69
CA ARG A 369 17.09 3.66 -16.22
C ARG A 369 18.15 3.72 -15.15
N THR A 370 18.17 4.78 -14.35
CA THR A 370 19.13 4.95 -13.24
C THR A 370 19.04 3.79 -12.24
N VAL A 371 17.82 3.37 -11.89
CA VAL A 371 17.61 2.24 -10.98
C VAL A 371 18.06 0.92 -11.61
N LEU A 372 17.71 0.66 -12.88
CA LEU A 372 18.14 -0.55 -13.59
C LEU A 372 19.67 -0.64 -13.74
N ASP A 373 20.34 0.49 -14.02
CA ASP A 373 21.81 0.55 -14.11
C ASP A 373 22.46 0.30 -12.75
N ALA A 374 21.90 0.85 -11.67
CA ALA A 374 22.36 0.63 -10.31
C ALA A 374 22.20 -0.85 -9.90
N TYR A 375 21.06 -1.44 -10.19
CA TYR A 375 20.76 -2.85 -9.90
C TYR A 375 21.65 -3.79 -10.71
N GLU A 376 21.85 -3.51 -11.99
CA GLU A 376 22.77 -4.29 -12.82
C GLU A 376 24.20 -4.26 -12.26
N THR A 377 24.64 -3.10 -11.75
CA THR A 377 25.96 -2.94 -11.12
C THR A 377 26.02 -3.73 -9.82
N ALA A 378 25.03 -3.60 -8.93
CA ALA A 378 24.98 -4.33 -7.67
C ALA A 378 24.96 -5.86 -7.86
N LEU A 379 24.15 -6.36 -8.82
CA LEU A 379 24.04 -7.79 -9.12
C LEU A 379 25.34 -8.41 -9.64
N LYS A 380 26.25 -7.63 -10.23
CA LYS A 380 27.59 -8.09 -10.65
C LYS A 380 28.55 -8.29 -9.48
N THR A 381 28.28 -7.68 -8.33
CA THR A 381 29.18 -7.69 -7.16
C THR A 381 28.79 -8.70 -6.09
N VAL A 382 27.57 -9.30 -6.19
CA VAL A 382 27.07 -10.28 -5.23
C VAL A 382 26.92 -11.66 -5.87
N PRO A 383 26.96 -12.78 -5.10
CA PRO A 383 26.67 -14.10 -5.61
C PRO A 383 25.27 -14.16 -6.24
N ARG A 384 25.05 -15.14 -7.12
CA ARG A 384 23.68 -15.38 -7.63
C ARG A 384 22.75 -15.81 -6.49
N GLY A 385 21.56 -15.22 -6.43
CA GLY A 385 20.57 -15.48 -5.39
C GLY A 385 19.17 -15.09 -5.82
N ASP A 386 18.18 -15.46 -5.01
CA ASP A 386 16.78 -15.03 -5.17
C ASP A 386 16.61 -13.67 -4.44
N TYR A 387 16.86 -12.59 -5.16
CA TYR A 387 16.90 -11.23 -4.61
C TYR A 387 15.60 -10.48 -4.78
N ARG A 388 14.85 -10.76 -5.85
CA ARG A 388 13.55 -10.14 -6.15
C ARG A 388 13.57 -8.62 -6.05
N LEU A 389 14.63 -7.99 -6.59
CA LEU A 389 14.73 -6.53 -6.66
C LEU A 389 13.48 -5.94 -7.31
N ARG A 390 13.00 -4.82 -6.78
CA ARG A 390 11.76 -4.20 -7.27
C ARG A 390 12.03 -2.79 -7.77
N VAL A 391 11.34 -2.42 -8.86
CA VAL A 391 11.11 -1.03 -9.25
C VAL A 391 9.66 -0.70 -8.94
N GLU A 392 9.47 0.19 -7.98
CA GLU A 392 8.15 0.67 -7.60
C GLU A 392 7.67 1.69 -8.63
N HIS A 393 6.44 1.56 -9.01
CA HIS A 393 5.74 2.28 -10.09
C HIS A 393 6.17 1.83 -11.49
N ALA A 394 7.45 1.81 -11.86
CA ALA A 394 7.90 1.49 -13.21
C ALA A 394 6.99 2.17 -14.27
N GLN A 395 6.65 3.45 -14.02
CA GLN A 395 5.45 4.07 -14.59
C GLN A 395 5.65 4.51 -16.03
N VAL A 396 6.80 5.12 -16.33
CA VAL A 396 7.21 5.53 -17.68
C VAL A 396 8.52 4.84 -18.01
N LEU A 397 8.52 4.00 -19.02
CA LEU A 397 9.68 3.20 -19.41
C LEU A 397 10.12 3.56 -20.83
N SER A 398 11.43 3.65 -21.03
CA SER A 398 11.98 3.60 -22.39
C SER A 398 11.79 2.18 -22.95
N PRO A 399 11.38 2.01 -24.21
CA PRO A 399 11.24 0.69 -24.82
C PRO A 399 12.50 -0.20 -24.70
N GLN A 400 13.69 0.41 -24.68
CA GLN A 400 14.96 -0.30 -24.51
C GLN A 400 15.14 -0.88 -23.11
N ASP A 401 14.47 -0.33 -22.09
CA ASP A 401 14.59 -0.76 -20.70
C ASP A 401 13.59 -1.86 -20.32
N ILE A 402 12.48 -2.00 -21.05
CA ILE A 402 11.45 -3.02 -20.77
C ILE A 402 12.04 -4.44 -20.72
N PRO A 403 12.86 -4.90 -21.70
CA PRO A 403 13.46 -6.25 -21.65
C PRO A 403 14.43 -6.45 -20.49
N ARG A 404 14.99 -5.38 -19.93
CA ARG A 404 15.97 -5.45 -18.84
C ARG A 404 15.35 -5.97 -17.54
N PHE A 405 14.07 -5.74 -17.31
CA PHE A 405 13.37 -6.31 -16.16
C PHE A 405 13.50 -7.83 -16.14
N ARG A 406 13.23 -8.49 -17.27
CA ARG A 406 13.38 -9.94 -17.39
C ARG A 406 14.84 -10.38 -17.31
N ALA A 407 15.73 -9.70 -18.01
CA ALA A 407 17.15 -10.04 -18.08
C ALA A 407 17.84 -9.98 -16.71
N LEU A 408 17.44 -9.02 -15.87
CA LEU A 408 18.00 -8.79 -14.53
C LEU A 408 17.19 -9.46 -13.41
N GLY A 409 16.04 -10.07 -13.72
CA GLY A 409 15.15 -10.66 -12.72
C GLY A 409 14.50 -9.64 -11.79
N ILE A 410 14.22 -8.44 -12.30
CA ILE A 410 13.63 -7.33 -11.55
C ILE A 410 12.10 -7.39 -11.66
N ILE A 411 11.40 -7.19 -10.56
CA ILE A 411 9.94 -7.20 -10.49
C ILE A 411 9.42 -5.76 -10.61
N PRO A 412 8.65 -5.41 -11.65
CA PRO A 412 7.88 -4.17 -11.67
C PRO A 412 6.74 -4.25 -10.65
N SER A 413 6.71 -3.31 -9.72
CA SER A 413 5.65 -3.18 -8.71
C SER A 413 4.80 -1.96 -9.06
N MET A 414 3.66 -2.20 -9.69
CA MET A 414 2.89 -1.17 -10.38
C MET A 414 1.54 -0.93 -9.70
N GLN A 415 0.92 0.21 -10.02
CA GLN A 415 -0.39 0.61 -9.53
C GLN A 415 -1.30 0.85 -10.73
N THR A 416 -2.24 -0.08 -10.96
CA THR A 416 -3.11 0.04 -12.12
C THR A 416 -4.08 1.22 -12.03
N THR A 417 -4.35 1.72 -10.83
CA THR A 417 -5.18 2.90 -10.59
C THR A 417 -4.49 4.23 -10.94
N HIS A 418 -3.15 4.31 -10.91
CA HIS A 418 -2.43 5.51 -11.34
C HIS A 418 -2.74 5.88 -12.79
N GLN A 419 -2.83 4.88 -13.69
CA GLN A 419 -3.23 5.13 -15.07
C GLN A 419 -4.59 5.84 -15.16
N ILE A 420 -5.54 5.45 -14.29
CA ILE A 420 -6.88 6.05 -14.29
C ILE A 420 -6.85 7.52 -13.87
N SER A 421 -6.05 7.83 -12.85
CA SER A 421 -5.92 9.20 -12.34
C SER A 421 -5.14 10.10 -13.30
N ASP A 422 -4.22 9.52 -14.06
CA ASP A 422 -3.26 10.25 -14.88
C ASP A 422 -3.67 10.37 -16.35
N MET A 423 -4.56 9.51 -16.86
CA MET A 423 -4.94 9.44 -18.28
C MET A 423 -5.48 10.76 -18.85
N GLY A 424 -5.96 11.67 -18.01
CA GLY A 424 -6.48 12.96 -18.47
C GLY A 424 -5.41 13.99 -18.81
N TRP A 425 -4.14 13.74 -18.46
CA TRP A 425 -3.05 14.70 -18.66
C TRP A 425 -1.69 14.05 -18.97
N ALA A 426 -1.55 12.73 -18.84
CA ALA A 426 -0.26 12.05 -19.02
C ALA A 426 0.31 12.23 -20.44
N GLU A 427 -0.54 12.30 -21.47
CA GLU A 427 -0.11 12.55 -22.85
C GLU A 427 0.46 13.96 -23.04
N ASP A 428 -0.09 14.97 -22.35
CA ASP A 428 0.45 16.34 -22.38
C ASP A 428 1.87 16.37 -21.83
N ARG A 429 2.15 15.58 -20.76
CA ARG A 429 3.48 15.47 -20.14
C ARG A 429 4.50 14.78 -21.02
N LEU A 430 4.10 13.70 -21.69
CA LEU A 430 5.02 12.77 -22.35
C LEU A 430 5.06 12.91 -23.88
N GLY A 431 3.97 13.41 -24.48
CA GLY A 431 3.78 13.40 -25.93
C GLY A 431 3.48 11.99 -26.48
N PRO A 432 3.13 11.91 -27.80
CA PRO A 432 2.53 10.71 -28.41
C PRO A 432 3.48 9.50 -28.49
N GLU A 433 4.78 9.69 -28.43
CA GLU A 433 5.74 8.59 -28.53
C GLU A 433 6.05 7.98 -27.15
N ARG A 434 6.37 8.81 -26.15
CA ARG A 434 6.76 8.32 -24.82
C ARG A 434 5.60 7.74 -24.03
N ILE A 435 4.36 8.21 -24.27
CA ILE A 435 3.17 7.66 -23.63
C ILE A 435 2.98 6.17 -23.89
N ARG A 436 3.52 5.64 -24.99
CA ARG A 436 3.46 4.20 -25.32
C ARG A 436 4.27 3.33 -24.35
N GLY A 437 5.28 3.91 -23.71
CA GLY A 437 6.07 3.25 -22.66
C GLY A 437 5.53 3.51 -21.25
N ALA A 438 4.45 4.29 -21.11
CA ALA A 438 3.85 4.59 -19.82
C ALA A 438 2.73 3.60 -19.48
N TYR A 439 2.68 3.17 -18.22
CA TYR A 439 1.68 2.18 -17.73
C TYR A 439 1.66 0.93 -18.63
N ALA A 440 2.84 0.45 -19.03
CA ALA A 440 3.04 -0.51 -20.11
C ALA A 440 2.96 -1.97 -19.61
N TRP A 441 1.86 -2.33 -18.95
CA TRP A 441 1.71 -3.62 -18.26
C TRP A 441 1.85 -4.81 -19.21
N ARG A 442 1.17 -4.78 -20.38
CA ARG A 442 1.24 -5.87 -21.36
C ARG A 442 2.66 -6.01 -21.91
N SER A 443 3.30 -4.88 -22.22
CA SER A 443 4.67 -4.90 -22.73
C SER A 443 5.66 -5.52 -21.75
N LEU A 444 5.48 -5.30 -20.44
CA LEU A 444 6.27 -5.95 -19.39
C LEU A 444 5.93 -7.44 -19.27
N LEU A 445 4.64 -7.79 -19.16
CA LEU A 445 4.19 -9.19 -19.04
C LEU A 445 4.63 -10.05 -20.23
N ASP A 446 4.63 -9.50 -21.44
CA ASP A 446 5.07 -10.21 -22.66
C ASP A 446 6.57 -10.54 -22.64
N THR A 447 7.38 -9.89 -21.80
CA THR A 447 8.77 -10.29 -21.54
C THR A 447 8.88 -11.52 -20.65
N GLY A 448 7.79 -11.94 -20.00
CA GLY A 448 7.74 -13.04 -19.06
C GLY A 448 8.04 -12.64 -17.61
N VAL A 449 8.04 -11.34 -17.26
CA VAL A 449 8.05 -10.90 -15.86
C VAL A 449 6.65 -10.94 -15.27
N ILE A 450 6.58 -11.11 -13.96
CA ILE A 450 5.34 -10.90 -13.19
C ILE A 450 5.23 -9.44 -12.78
N ILE A 451 4.01 -8.96 -12.57
CA ILE A 451 3.75 -7.62 -12.01
C ILE A 451 3.14 -7.78 -10.61
N ALA A 452 3.75 -7.16 -9.61
CA ALA A 452 3.14 -7.01 -8.30
C ALA A 452 2.28 -5.73 -8.30
N ASN A 453 0.96 -5.85 -8.00
CA ASN A 453 0.03 -4.74 -8.09
C ASN A 453 -0.33 -4.23 -6.70
N GLY A 454 -0.38 -2.92 -6.54
CA GLY A 454 -0.75 -2.24 -5.31
C GLY A 454 -1.61 -1.01 -5.57
N THR A 455 -2.01 -0.31 -4.52
CA THR A 455 -2.80 0.92 -4.62
C THR A 455 -1.97 2.19 -4.49
N ASP A 456 -0.82 2.10 -3.81
CA ASP A 456 -0.07 3.28 -3.33
C ASP A 456 -0.93 4.18 -2.42
N ALA A 457 -1.89 3.57 -1.70
CA ALA A 457 -2.74 4.32 -0.80
C ALA A 457 -1.91 5.05 0.29
N PRO A 458 -2.22 6.32 0.60
CA PRO A 458 -3.43 7.07 0.28
C PRO A 458 -3.36 7.90 -1.03
N VAL A 459 -2.33 7.75 -1.87
CA VAL A 459 -2.28 8.43 -3.19
C VAL A 459 -3.51 8.02 -4.02
N GLU A 460 -3.82 6.73 -4.04
CA GLU A 460 -5.10 6.21 -4.51
C GLU A 460 -5.89 5.59 -3.33
N PRO A 461 -7.21 5.47 -3.42
CA PRO A 461 -7.98 4.79 -2.38
C PRO A 461 -7.59 3.32 -2.20
N VAL A 462 -7.62 2.82 -0.97
CA VAL A 462 -7.57 1.38 -0.69
C VAL A 462 -8.83 0.74 -1.27
N ASN A 463 -8.81 0.41 -2.54
CA ASN A 463 -9.96 -0.15 -3.23
C ASN A 463 -9.54 -1.17 -4.28
N THR A 464 -9.55 -2.44 -3.89
CA THR A 464 -9.15 -3.56 -4.74
C THR A 464 -10.08 -3.78 -5.93
N LEU A 465 -11.35 -3.32 -5.85
CA LEU A 465 -12.27 -3.35 -6.99
C LEU A 465 -11.77 -2.44 -8.11
N ARG A 466 -11.33 -1.21 -7.74
CA ARG A 466 -10.73 -0.28 -8.71
C ARG A 466 -9.44 -0.85 -9.31
N THR A 467 -8.60 -1.45 -8.47
CA THR A 467 -7.33 -2.05 -8.90
C THR A 467 -7.57 -3.16 -9.92
N PHE A 468 -8.47 -4.09 -9.63
CA PHE A 468 -8.82 -5.16 -10.57
C PHE A 468 -9.51 -4.64 -11.83
N HIS A 469 -10.51 -3.75 -11.67
CA HIS A 469 -11.23 -3.15 -12.79
C HIS A 469 -10.29 -2.41 -13.74
N SER A 470 -9.42 -1.53 -13.23
CA SER A 470 -8.47 -0.78 -14.06
C SER A 470 -7.49 -1.69 -14.80
N ALA A 471 -7.03 -2.78 -14.15
CA ALA A 471 -6.11 -3.74 -14.76
C ALA A 471 -6.70 -4.40 -16.01
N ILE A 472 -7.99 -4.80 -15.97
CA ILE A 472 -8.65 -5.53 -17.06
C ILE A 472 -9.37 -4.65 -18.08
N SER A 473 -9.75 -3.41 -17.71
CA SER A 473 -10.52 -2.52 -18.58
C SER A 473 -9.74 -1.30 -19.07
N ARG A 474 -8.81 -0.79 -18.27
CA ARG A 474 -8.14 0.53 -18.44
C ARG A 474 -9.16 1.67 -18.51
N GLN A 475 -10.20 1.56 -17.69
CA GLN A 475 -11.28 2.52 -17.53
C GLN A 475 -11.36 2.97 -16.07
N ASN A 476 -11.89 4.17 -15.86
CA ASN A 476 -12.23 4.66 -14.53
C ASN A 476 -13.48 3.96 -13.96
N SER A 477 -13.88 4.30 -12.73
CA SER A 477 -15.06 3.72 -12.07
C SER A 477 -16.40 4.06 -12.75
N GLU A 478 -16.41 4.95 -13.73
CA GLU A 478 -17.55 5.33 -14.57
C GLU A 478 -17.50 4.62 -15.93
N ASN A 479 -16.56 3.68 -16.11
CA ASN A 479 -16.32 2.92 -17.35
C ASN A 479 -15.87 3.82 -18.52
N LEU A 480 -15.12 4.87 -18.24
CA LEU A 480 -14.58 5.80 -19.23
C LEU A 480 -13.05 5.71 -19.32
N PRO A 481 -12.46 5.95 -20.50
CA PRO A 481 -13.10 6.11 -21.80
C PRO A 481 -13.68 4.80 -22.33
N SER A 482 -14.68 4.88 -23.18
CA SER A 482 -15.25 3.69 -23.85
C SER A 482 -14.14 2.92 -24.57
N GLY A 483 -14.11 1.59 -24.38
CA GLY A 483 -13.06 0.73 -24.91
C GLY A 483 -11.73 0.78 -24.15
N GLY A 484 -11.54 1.67 -23.17
CA GLY A 484 -10.33 1.76 -22.33
C GLY A 484 -9.22 2.63 -22.94
N TRP A 485 -8.42 3.25 -22.09
CA TRP A 485 -7.26 4.07 -22.47
C TRP A 485 -6.07 3.17 -22.83
N TYR A 486 -5.54 3.24 -24.06
CA TYR A 486 -4.53 2.31 -24.58
C TYR A 486 -4.83 0.84 -24.29
N PRO A 487 -5.95 0.30 -24.79
CA PRO A 487 -6.49 -1.01 -24.37
C PRO A 487 -5.58 -2.21 -24.68
N ALA A 488 -4.61 -2.05 -25.57
CA ALA A 488 -3.61 -3.07 -25.85
C ALA A 488 -2.71 -3.38 -24.64
N GLN A 489 -2.67 -2.49 -23.65
CA GLN A 489 -1.88 -2.67 -22.43
C GLN A 489 -2.67 -3.33 -21.27
N ARG A 490 -3.88 -3.87 -21.51
CA ARG A 490 -4.68 -4.57 -20.49
C ARG A 490 -3.98 -5.83 -19.98
N MET A 491 -4.25 -6.17 -18.75
CA MET A 491 -4.05 -7.51 -18.21
C MET A 491 -5.24 -8.40 -18.57
N THR A 492 -5.02 -9.70 -18.67
CA THR A 492 -6.11 -10.68 -18.58
C THR A 492 -6.65 -10.73 -17.15
N ARG A 493 -7.82 -11.33 -16.94
CA ARG A 493 -8.38 -11.48 -15.58
C ARG A 493 -7.48 -12.33 -14.68
N ASP A 494 -6.90 -13.40 -15.23
CA ASP A 494 -5.98 -14.27 -14.47
C ASP A 494 -4.72 -13.51 -14.06
N GLU A 495 -4.12 -12.74 -14.96
CA GLU A 495 -2.96 -11.89 -14.64
C GLU A 495 -3.31 -10.83 -13.60
N ALA A 496 -4.47 -10.17 -13.73
CA ALA A 496 -4.93 -9.19 -12.77
C ALA A 496 -5.15 -9.80 -11.37
N LEU A 497 -5.78 -10.98 -11.30
CA LEU A 497 -5.96 -11.69 -10.02
C LEU A 497 -4.62 -12.14 -9.45
N GLN A 498 -3.74 -12.73 -10.26
CA GLN A 498 -2.42 -13.17 -9.82
C GLN A 498 -1.55 -11.99 -9.35
N SER A 499 -1.66 -10.82 -9.99
CA SER A 499 -0.90 -9.62 -9.60
C SER A 499 -1.27 -9.08 -8.22
N MET A 500 -2.49 -9.36 -7.77
CA MET A 500 -3.02 -8.98 -6.45
C MET A 500 -3.04 -10.15 -5.45
N THR A 501 -2.44 -11.28 -5.79
CA THR A 501 -2.41 -12.50 -4.96
C THR A 501 -1.03 -13.15 -5.01
N ILE A 502 -0.84 -14.20 -5.80
CA ILE A 502 0.38 -15.02 -5.79
C ILE A 502 1.62 -14.26 -6.28
N TRP A 503 1.50 -13.36 -7.27
CA TRP A 503 2.65 -12.58 -7.73
C TRP A 503 3.06 -11.50 -6.72
N ALA A 504 2.11 -10.85 -6.08
CA ALA A 504 2.38 -9.93 -4.96
C ALA A 504 2.99 -10.68 -3.77
N ALA A 505 2.49 -11.89 -3.45
CA ALA A 505 3.09 -12.75 -2.44
C ALA A 505 4.54 -13.12 -2.80
N HIS A 506 4.81 -13.47 -4.05
CA HIS A 506 6.18 -13.76 -4.54
C HIS A 506 7.07 -12.53 -4.39
N ALA A 507 6.60 -11.34 -4.77
CA ALA A 507 7.37 -10.10 -4.61
C ALA A 507 7.76 -9.82 -3.15
N ASN A 508 6.97 -10.34 -2.18
CA ASN A 508 7.18 -10.19 -0.74
C ASN A 508 7.77 -11.44 -0.06
N PHE A 509 8.31 -12.42 -0.82
CA PHE A 509 8.87 -13.68 -0.30
C PHE A 509 7.88 -14.49 0.54
N SER A 510 6.60 -14.44 0.25
CA SER A 510 5.55 -15.08 1.05
C SER A 510 4.65 -16.06 0.28
N GLU A 511 4.97 -16.35 -0.99
CA GLU A 511 4.18 -17.22 -1.87
C GLU A 511 4.05 -18.67 -1.35
N SER A 512 4.97 -19.13 -0.53
CA SER A 512 4.88 -20.43 0.13
C SER A 512 3.83 -20.46 1.26
N THR A 513 3.40 -19.31 1.74
CA THR A 513 2.52 -19.20 2.92
C THR A 513 1.19 -18.52 2.67
N ILE A 514 1.08 -17.65 1.64
CA ILE A 514 -0.15 -16.92 1.25
C ILE A 514 -0.27 -16.80 -0.28
N GLY A 515 -1.28 -16.09 -0.75
CA GLY A 515 -1.47 -15.73 -2.16
C GLY A 515 -2.20 -16.79 -3.00
N SER A 516 -2.50 -17.96 -2.43
CA SER A 516 -3.39 -18.95 -3.05
C SER A 516 -4.09 -19.79 -1.97
N ILE A 517 -5.24 -20.39 -2.31
CA ILE A 517 -6.01 -21.27 -1.42
C ILE A 517 -5.51 -22.71 -1.65
N VAL A 518 -4.49 -23.07 -0.86
CA VAL A 518 -3.80 -24.37 -0.96
C VAL A 518 -3.54 -24.90 0.45
N ALA A 519 -3.68 -26.20 0.64
CA ALA A 519 -3.43 -26.83 1.93
C ALA A 519 -2.02 -26.51 2.45
N GLY A 520 -1.92 -26.16 3.73
CA GLY A 520 -0.69 -25.73 4.41
C GLY A 520 -0.47 -24.21 4.44
N LYS A 521 -1.04 -23.42 3.51
CA LYS A 521 -0.98 -21.96 3.53
C LYS A 521 -1.91 -21.38 4.58
N TYR A 522 -1.63 -20.17 5.04
CA TYR A 522 -2.55 -19.43 5.92
C TYR A 522 -3.92 -19.25 5.25
N ALA A 523 -4.97 -19.45 6.02
CA ALA A 523 -6.34 -19.33 5.56
C ALA A 523 -6.75 -17.85 5.44
N ASP A 524 -6.10 -17.15 4.50
CA ASP A 524 -6.40 -15.79 4.10
C ASP A 524 -7.29 -15.85 2.86
N PHE A 525 -8.54 -15.35 2.95
CA PHE A 525 -9.49 -15.36 1.86
C PHE A 525 -10.51 -14.23 1.96
N VAL A 526 -11.07 -13.87 0.81
CA VAL A 526 -12.12 -12.86 0.68
C VAL A 526 -13.38 -13.49 0.06
N VAL A 527 -14.54 -13.13 0.60
CA VAL A 527 -15.85 -13.58 0.15
C VAL A 527 -16.57 -12.42 -0.54
N MET A 528 -17.01 -12.65 -1.77
CA MET A 528 -17.66 -11.65 -2.62
C MET A 528 -19.04 -12.12 -3.09
N ASP A 529 -19.94 -11.19 -3.40
CA ASP A 529 -21.25 -11.50 -3.95
C ASP A 529 -21.26 -11.71 -5.47
N GLN A 530 -20.13 -11.41 -6.16
CA GLN A 530 -20.00 -11.56 -7.61
C GLN A 530 -18.68 -12.23 -7.98
N ASP A 531 -18.66 -12.97 -9.09
CA ASP A 531 -17.46 -13.64 -9.61
C ASP A 531 -16.71 -12.74 -10.59
N TRP A 532 -15.64 -12.11 -10.14
CA TRP A 532 -14.78 -11.23 -10.94
C TRP A 532 -14.21 -11.90 -12.20
N MET A 533 -14.08 -13.22 -12.17
CA MET A 533 -13.54 -13.97 -13.31
C MET A 533 -14.59 -14.17 -14.41
N LYS A 534 -15.88 -13.89 -14.14
CA LYS A 534 -17.00 -14.14 -15.07
C LYS A 534 -17.83 -12.91 -15.41
N ILE A 535 -18.07 -12.01 -14.45
CA ILE A 535 -18.93 -10.84 -14.67
C ILE A 535 -18.36 -9.90 -15.73
N ALA A 536 -19.22 -9.07 -16.34
CA ALA A 536 -18.77 -8.02 -17.24
C ALA A 536 -17.82 -7.05 -16.50
N PRO A 537 -16.77 -6.51 -17.16
CA PRO A 537 -15.84 -5.58 -16.50
C PRO A 537 -16.53 -4.42 -15.80
N GLU A 538 -17.59 -3.89 -16.41
CA GLU A 538 -18.39 -2.77 -15.90
C GLU A 538 -19.09 -3.08 -14.56
N ALA A 539 -19.35 -4.36 -14.29
CA ALA A 539 -20.00 -4.80 -13.06
C ALA A 539 -19.03 -4.96 -11.88
N VAL A 540 -17.72 -4.99 -12.11
CA VAL A 540 -16.71 -5.20 -11.05
C VAL A 540 -16.87 -4.18 -9.92
N MET A 541 -17.09 -2.89 -10.27
CA MET A 541 -17.25 -1.82 -9.29
C MET A 541 -18.52 -1.92 -8.43
N GLN A 542 -19.45 -2.81 -8.79
CA GLN A 542 -20.70 -3.06 -8.05
C GLN A 542 -20.58 -4.23 -7.08
N THR A 543 -19.46 -4.96 -7.12
CA THR A 543 -19.19 -6.09 -6.23
C THR A 543 -19.16 -5.63 -4.76
N ARG A 544 -19.74 -6.44 -3.88
CA ARG A 544 -19.68 -6.24 -2.43
C ARG A 544 -18.78 -7.30 -1.79
N ILE A 545 -17.83 -6.85 -1.01
CA ILE A 545 -17.07 -7.73 -0.13
C ILE A 545 -18.00 -8.11 1.03
N ARG A 546 -18.33 -9.40 1.16
CA ARG A 546 -19.20 -9.94 2.21
C ARG A 546 -18.44 -10.19 3.50
N ALA A 547 -17.21 -10.70 3.38
CA ALA A 547 -16.32 -10.94 4.51
C ALA A 547 -14.87 -11.07 4.05
N THR A 548 -13.93 -10.74 4.94
CA THR A 548 -12.50 -10.97 4.76
C THR A 548 -11.98 -11.76 5.96
N TYR A 549 -11.18 -12.77 5.68
CA TYR A 549 -10.57 -13.63 6.69
C TYR A 549 -9.05 -13.62 6.57
N SER A 550 -8.39 -13.57 7.71
CA SER A 550 -6.94 -13.70 7.79
C SER A 550 -6.59 -14.76 8.84
N SER A 551 -5.81 -15.78 8.47
CA SER A 551 -5.56 -16.98 9.30
C SER A 551 -6.86 -17.62 9.79
N GLY A 552 -7.90 -17.71 8.95
CA GLY A 552 -9.21 -18.27 9.31
C GLY A 552 -10.04 -17.42 10.29
N ARG A 553 -9.56 -16.27 10.71
CA ARG A 553 -10.30 -15.32 11.56
C ARG A 553 -10.94 -14.24 10.69
N LYS A 554 -12.21 -13.96 10.93
CA LYS A 554 -12.94 -12.89 10.25
C LYS A 554 -12.39 -11.53 10.71
N VAL A 555 -11.79 -10.78 9.79
CA VAL A 555 -11.25 -9.44 10.03
C VAL A 555 -12.15 -8.33 9.50
N TYR A 556 -13.09 -8.68 8.62
CA TYR A 556 -14.15 -7.80 8.14
C TYR A 556 -15.46 -8.57 7.96
N ASP A 557 -16.59 -7.93 8.33
CA ASP A 557 -17.95 -8.46 8.18
C ASP A 557 -18.85 -7.41 7.53
N GLY A 558 -19.15 -7.59 6.24
CA GLY A 558 -19.96 -6.66 5.46
C GLY A 558 -21.41 -6.53 5.94
N ALA A 559 -21.98 -7.56 6.57
CA ALA A 559 -23.32 -7.49 7.14
C ALA A 559 -23.36 -6.57 8.37
N ARG A 560 -22.31 -6.59 9.20
CA ARG A 560 -22.18 -5.73 10.37
C ARG A 560 -22.01 -4.26 9.98
N ASP A 561 -21.20 -3.99 8.96
CA ASP A 561 -20.97 -2.64 8.47
C ASP A 561 -22.24 -2.03 7.85
N ALA A 562 -22.99 -2.81 7.07
CA ALA A 562 -24.27 -2.37 6.53
C ALA A 562 -25.27 -2.00 7.64
N ALA A 563 -25.28 -2.75 8.75
CA ALA A 563 -26.14 -2.48 9.91
C ALA A 563 -25.70 -1.23 10.70
N SER A 564 -24.41 -0.89 10.67
CA SER A 564 -23.86 0.28 11.39
C SER A 564 -24.03 1.61 10.65
N GLY A 565 -24.56 1.59 9.41
CA GLY A 565 -24.70 2.79 8.58
C GLY A 565 -23.38 3.42 8.13
N ILE A 566 -22.26 2.73 8.31
CA ILE A 566 -20.96 3.19 7.82
C ILE A 566 -21.00 3.17 6.29
N PRO A 567 -20.72 4.29 5.60
CA PRO A 567 -20.75 4.32 4.14
C PRO A 567 -19.81 3.25 3.55
N THR A 568 -20.34 2.36 2.72
CA THR A 568 -19.55 1.35 1.97
C THR A 568 -18.78 1.96 0.79
N ARG A 569 -18.92 3.27 0.57
CA ARG A 569 -18.17 3.97 -0.46
C ARG A 569 -16.76 4.27 0.04
N PRO A 570 -15.71 4.01 -0.77
CA PRO A 570 -14.36 4.36 -0.41
C PRO A 570 -14.31 5.87 -0.12
N ARG A 571 -13.73 6.23 1.03
CA ARG A 571 -13.39 7.64 1.30
C ARG A 571 -12.39 8.04 0.22
N ARG A 572 -12.58 9.20 -0.39
CA ARG A 572 -11.57 9.79 -1.28
C ARG A 572 -10.47 10.31 -0.37
N TYR A 573 -9.29 9.71 -0.45
CA TYR A 573 -8.09 10.22 0.19
C TYR A 573 -7.59 11.42 -0.60
N ALA A 574 -6.83 12.31 0.06
CA ALA A 574 -6.30 13.50 -0.55
C ALA A 574 -5.47 13.16 -1.79
N ARG A 575 -5.82 13.71 -2.95
CA ARG A 575 -4.85 13.87 -4.01
C ARG A 575 -3.80 14.89 -3.52
N GLY A 576 -2.60 14.42 -3.31
CA GLY A 576 -1.46 15.30 -3.04
C GLY A 576 -1.10 15.44 -1.56
N ILE A 577 -0.80 14.33 -0.88
CA ILE A 577 0.28 14.43 0.07
C ILE A 577 1.57 14.48 -0.76
N SER A 578 1.94 15.69 -1.15
CA SER A 578 3.31 16.06 -1.49
C SER A 578 4.20 16.04 -0.24
N THR A 579 3.86 15.22 0.71
CA THR A 579 4.72 14.80 1.80
C THR A 579 4.99 13.31 1.64
N CYS A 580 5.48 12.89 0.48
CA CYS A 580 6.70 12.12 0.54
C CYS A 580 7.62 12.97 1.41
N SER A 581 7.70 12.70 2.69
CA SER A 581 8.78 13.15 3.54
C SER A 581 10.05 12.44 3.02
N CYS A 582 10.46 12.84 1.81
CA CYS A 582 11.81 12.66 1.34
C CYS A 582 12.62 13.41 2.38
N GLY A 583 13.21 12.66 3.32
CA GLY A 583 14.06 13.21 4.33
C GLY A 583 14.98 14.21 3.69
N ALA A 584 14.77 15.49 3.99
CA ALA A 584 15.85 16.44 3.94
C ALA A 584 16.86 15.92 4.95
N ALA A 585 17.79 15.10 4.49
CA ALA A 585 19.04 14.90 5.17
C ALA A 585 19.60 16.30 5.35
N SER A 586 19.56 16.78 6.59
CA SER A 586 20.32 17.93 7.04
C SER A 586 21.79 17.66 6.72
N GLY A 587 22.33 18.40 5.71
CA GLY A 587 23.76 18.62 5.58
C GLY A 587 24.22 19.61 6.63
#